data_32efdc1bae94e5130bf20ebdccc58f68
#
_entry.id   32efdc1bae94e5130bf20ebdccc58f68
#
_cell.length_a   1.000
_cell.length_b   1.000
_cell.length_c   1.000
_cell.angle_alpha   90.00
_cell.angle_beta   90.00
_cell.angle_gamma   90.00
#
_symmetry.space_group_name_H-M   'P 1'
#
loop_
_entity.id
_entity.type
_entity.pdbx_description
1 polymer ?
#
loop_
_entity_poly.entity_id
_entity_poly.type
_entity_poly.pdbx_seq_one_letter_code
_entity_poly.pdbx_strand_id
1 'polypeptide(L)'
;MATMQAQIQALLAAQGGIGTGGAGTGPNAGAHMEVAKPAIFNGEAGKVGGFITACRLYIKMRLRGNTVEEQVQWVLTYVQGGSADVWKENVMEELEAGEVEYELVEELFTVLKKEFSAGEEESVKVAELRKMEQGGRTMEEFVQEFKRAARGSGYEGRPLVEEFK
;
A
#
# COMPACT_ATOMS: atom_id res chain seq x y z
N MET A 1 25.50 2.12 46.99
CA MET A 1 25.00 2.54 45.66
C MET A 1 25.52 1.59 44.59
N ALA A 2 25.04 0.36 44.57
CA ALA A 2 25.48 -0.63 43.55
C ALA A 2 24.26 -1.37 42.99
N THR A 3 23.23 -0.66 42.60
CA THR A 3 21.96 -1.31 42.27
C THR A 3 21.54 -1.21 40.84
N MET A 4 22.11 -0.29 40.07
CA MET A 4 21.72 -0.14 38.66
C MET A 4 22.53 -1.02 37.70
N GLN A 5 23.85 -1.15 37.96
CA GLN A 5 24.70 -2.02 37.15
C GLN A 5 24.46 -3.52 37.44
N ALA A 6 24.11 -3.89 38.68
CA ALA A 6 23.80 -5.27 39.01
C ALA A 6 22.47 -5.73 38.37
N GLN A 7 21.48 -4.84 38.24
CA GLN A 7 20.21 -5.16 37.55
C GLN A 7 20.39 -5.31 36.03
N ILE A 8 21.26 -4.52 35.40
CA ILE A 8 21.55 -4.64 33.99
C ILE A 8 22.30 -5.93 33.69
N GLN A 9 23.24 -6.34 34.56
CA GLN A 9 23.95 -7.60 34.42
C GLN A 9 23.07 -8.82 34.66
N ALA A 10 22.12 -8.74 35.59
CA ALA A 10 21.15 -9.80 35.82
C ALA A 10 20.18 -9.99 34.66
N LEU A 11 19.77 -8.90 33.99
CA LEU A 11 18.95 -8.97 32.77
C LEU A 11 19.73 -9.56 31.60
N LEU A 12 21.00 -9.24 31.43
CA LEU A 12 21.86 -9.79 30.38
C LEU A 12 22.18 -11.28 30.61
N ALA A 13 22.31 -11.73 31.86
CA ALA A 13 22.55 -13.13 32.20
C ALA A 13 21.29 -14.01 31.99
N ALA A 14 20.10 -13.43 32.03
CA ALA A 14 18.85 -14.13 31.78
C ALA A 14 18.56 -14.40 30.29
N GLN A 15 19.30 -13.79 29.38
CA GLN A 15 19.13 -13.98 27.94
C GLN A 15 20.13 -14.97 27.30
N GLY A 16 21.02 -15.57 28.09
CA GLY A 16 22.08 -16.49 27.64
C GLY A 16 21.78 -17.96 27.85
N GLY A 17 20.56 -18.41 27.59
CA GLY A 17 20.15 -19.81 27.69
C GLY A 17 19.73 -20.38 26.32
N ILE A 18 20.71 -20.71 25.48
CA ILE A 18 20.49 -21.61 24.33
C ILE A 18 20.41 -23.03 24.91
N GLY A 19 19.21 -23.50 25.15
CA GLY A 19 18.90 -24.88 25.55
C GLY A 19 18.15 -25.59 24.44
N THR A 20 18.86 -26.47 23.73
CA THR A 20 18.30 -27.45 22.81
C THR A 20 17.46 -28.47 23.57
N GLY A 21 16.23 -28.71 23.08
CA GLY A 21 15.51 -29.98 23.27
C GLY A 21 14.49 -30.00 24.39
N GLY A 22 13.26 -30.30 24.03
CA GLY A 22 12.23 -30.72 24.97
C GLY A 22 10.83 -30.39 24.50
N ALA A 23 10.16 -31.39 23.88
CA ALA A 23 8.72 -31.36 23.65
C ALA A 23 7.97 -31.16 24.99
N GLY A 24 7.25 -30.08 25.10
CA GLY A 24 6.36 -29.78 26.21
C GLY A 24 5.08 -29.17 25.67
N THR A 25 4.10 -30.02 25.39
CA THR A 25 2.71 -29.67 25.10
C THR A 25 2.10 -29.01 26.34
N GLY A 26 2.13 -27.66 26.38
CA GLY A 26 1.31 -26.88 27.27
C GLY A 26 0.22 -26.19 26.46
N PRO A 27 -1.07 -26.34 26.80
CA PRO A 27 -2.13 -25.63 26.13
C PRO A 27 -2.15 -24.18 26.62
N ASN A 28 -1.99 -23.24 25.73
CA ASN A 28 -2.09 -21.78 25.93
C ASN A 28 -0.78 -20.97 25.98
N ALA A 29 0.15 -21.23 25.11
CA ALA A 29 0.91 -20.14 24.55
C ALA A 29 0.08 -19.63 23.37
N GLY A 30 -0.62 -18.52 23.54
CA GLY A 30 -1.34 -17.88 22.44
C GLY A 30 -0.37 -17.77 21.27
N ALA A 31 -0.67 -18.47 20.19
CA ALA A 31 0.12 -18.42 18.98
C ALA A 31 0.17 -16.94 18.57
N HIS A 32 1.29 -16.30 18.86
CA HIS A 32 1.55 -14.92 18.46
C HIS A 32 1.64 -14.97 16.94
N MET A 33 0.49 -14.76 16.30
CA MET A 33 0.43 -14.76 14.84
C MET A 33 1.39 -13.67 14.37
N GLU A 34 2.49 -14.09 13.78
CA GLU A 34 3.47 -13.17 13.23
C GLU A 34 2.90 -12.56 11.95
N VAL A 35 2.52 -11.30 12.04
CA VAL A 35 2.03 -10.54 10.88
C VAL A 35 3.24 -9.92 10.19
N ALA A 36 3.44 -10.28 8.93
CA ALA A 36 4.49 -9.69 8.12
C ALA A 36 4.26 -8.17 7.96
N LYS A 37 5.35 -7.41 8.05
CA LYS A 37 5.33 -5.98 7.74
C LYS A 37 5.06 -5.78 6.24
N PRO A 38 4.41 -4.68 5.84
CA PRO A 38 4.23 -4.38 4.43
C PRO A 38 5.58 -4.19 3.73
N ALA A 39 5.64 -4.56 2.46
CA ALA A 39 6.78 -4.19 1.63
C ALA A 39 6.81 -2.68 1.39
N ILE A 40 7.97 -2.13 1.11
CA ILE A 40 8.12 -0.71 0.76
C ILE A 40 7.33 -0.43 -0.52
N PHE A 41 6.56 0.65 -0.51
CA PHE A 41 5.81 1.14 -1.64
C PHE A 41 6.55 2.30 -2.31
N ASN A 42 6.86 2.16 -3.59
CA ASN A 42 7.66 3.09 -4.38
C ASN A 42 6.85 3.92 -5.40
N GLY A 43 5.52 3.91 -5.28
CA GLY A 43 4.65 4.64 -6.19
C GLY A 43 4.19 3.83 -7.42
N GLU A 44 4.47 2.53 -7.47
CA GLU A 44 4.00 1.67 -8.57
C GLU A 44 2.50 1.41 -8.44
N ALA A 45 1.72 1.88 -9.42
CA ALA A 45 0.26 1.87 -9.40
C ALA A 45 -0.34 0.48 -9.09
N GLY A 46 0.12 -0.56 -9.76
CA GLY A 46 -0.37 -1.94 -9.56
C GLY A 46 -0.09 -2.53 -8.18
N LYS A 47 0.73 -1.87 -7.37
CA LYS A 47 1.11 -2.35 -6.02
C LYS A 47 0.38 -1.62 -4.89
N VAL A 48 -0.27 -0.48 -5.18
CA VAL A 48 -0.91 0.33 -4.13
C VAL A 48 -1.98 -0.44 -3.36
N GLY A 49 -2.82 -1.22 -4.03
CA GLY A 49 -3.86 -2.03 -3.39
C GLY A 49 -3.31 -3.08 -2.44
N GLY A 50 -2.28 -3.81 -2.87
CA GLY A 50 -1.58 -4.81 -2.04
C GLY A 50 -0.90 -4.18 -0.82
N PHE A 51 -0.25 -3.03 -1.01
CA PHE A 51 0.37 -2.27 0.07
C PHE A 51 -0.65 -1.83 1.13
N ILE A 52 -1.76 -1.22 0.71
CA ILE A 52 -2.84 -0.79 1.62
C ILE A 52 -3.40 -1.98 2.40
N THR A 53 -3.63 -3.12 1.74
CA THR A 53 -4.14 -4.33 2.39
C THR A 53 -3.16 -4.84 3.46
N ALA A 54 -1.87 -4.87 3.17
CA ALA A 54 -0.84 -5.27 4.13
C ALA A 54 -0.76 -4.30 5.33
N CYS A 55 -0.84 -2.99 5.08
CA CYS A 55 -0.89 -1.98 6.14
C CYS A 55 -2.11 -2.16 7.06
N ARG A 56 -3.30 -2.33 6.48
CA ARG A 56 -4.53 -2.57 7.25
C ARG A 56 -4.43 -3.79 8.14
N LEU A 57 -3.91 -4.88 7.61
CA LEU A 57 -3.73 -6.11 8.37
C LEU A 57 -2.78 -5.89 9.55
N TYR A 58 -1.65 -5.25 9.31
CA TYR A 58 -0.66 -4.98 10.35
C TYR A 58 -1.20 -4.04 11.43
N ILE A 59 -1.86 -2.94 11.04
CA ILE A 59 -2.48 -1.99 11.97
C ILE A 59 -3.52 -2.68 12.83
N LYS A 60 -4.40 -3.47 12.24
CA LYS A 60 -5.44 -4.22 12.95
C LYS A 60 -4.86 -5.19 13.98
N MET A 61 -3.74 -5.83 13.68
CA MET A 61 -3.16 -6.89 14.50
C MET A 61 -2.13 -6.37 15.51
N ARG A 62 -1.44 -5.27 15.19
CA ARG A 62 -0.28 -4.80 15.98
C ARG A 62 -0.40 -3.37 16.48
N LEU A 63 -1.10 -2.50 15.78
CA LEU A 63 -1.19 -1.06 16.08
C LEU A 63 -2.60 -0.61 16.49
N ARG A 64 -3.44 -1.55 16.87
CA ARG A 64 -4.84 -1.26 17.23
C ARG A 64 -4.99 -0.28 18.40
N GLY A 65 -4.02 -0.25 19.31
CA GLY A 65 -4.01 0.65 20.47
C GLY A 65 -3.29 1.98 20.24
N ASN A 66 -2.69 2.17 19.07
CA ASN A 66 -1.99 3.40 18.73
C ASN A 66 -2.95 4.47 18.26
N THR A 67 -2.55 5.74 18.38
CA THR A 67 -3.30 6.88 17.85
C THR A 67 -3.34 6.84 16.32
N VAL A 68 -4.28 7.55 15.72
CA VAL A 68 -4.37 7.66 14.25
C VAL A 68 -3.11 8.30 13.69
N GLU A 69 -2.59 9.34 14.35
CA GLU A 69 -1.34 9.99 13.97
C GLU A 69 -0.16 9.00 13.95
N GLU A 70 0.01 8.19 14.99
CA GLU A 70 1.05 7.15 15.02
C GLU A 70 0.89 6.11 13.92
N GLN A 71 -0.34 5.71 13.60
CA GLN A 71 -0.64 4.79 12.52
C GLN A 71 -0.32 5.40 11.16
N VAL A 72 -0.67 6.67 10.93
CA VAL A 72 -0.35 7.44 9.72
C VAL A 72 1.17 7.55 9.56
N GLN A 73 1.88 8.00 10.58
CA GLN A 73 3.33 8.12 10.56
C GLN A 73 3.98 6.76 10.26
N TRP A 74 3.50 5.69 10.88
CA TRP A 74 4.00 4.34 10.63
C TRP A 74 3.80 3.94 9.15
N VAL A 75 2.63 4.18 8.56
CA VAL A 75 2.39 3.89 7.13
C VAL A 75 3.37 4.66 6.24
N LEU A 76 3.59 5.96 6.51
CA LEU A 76 4.49 6.81 5.75
C LEU A 76 5.95 6.33 5.80
N THR A 77 6.37 5.61 6.84
CA THR A 77 7.73 5.01 6.88
C THR A 77 7.95 3.94 5.82
N TYR A 78 6.88 3.29 5.32
CA TYR A 78 6.94 2.29 4.25
C TYR A 78 6.67 2.86 2.86
N VAL A 79 6.43 4.15 2.74
CA VAL A 79 6.30 4.87 1.46
C VAL A 79 7.66 5.49 1.14
N GLN A 80 8.40 4.88 0.22
CA GLN A 80 9.78 5.28 -0.10
C GLN A 80 10.12 4.96 -1.55
N GLY A 81 10.79 5.88 -2.20
CA GLY A 81 11.33 5.72 -3.56
C GLY A 81 10.41 6.23 -4.66
N GLY A 82 11.01 6.72 -5.72
CA GLY A 82 10.30 7.19 -6.91
C GLY A 82 9.32 8.32 -6.64
N SER A 83 8.14 8.24 -7.26
CA SER A 83 7.07 9.23 -7.06
C SER A 83 6.46 9.20 -5.67
N ALA A 84 6.63 8.09 -4.94
CA ALA A 84 6.11 7.95 -3.59
C ALA A 84 6.83 8.84 -2.58
N ASP A 85 8.12 9.12 -2.76
CA ASP A 85 8.86 10.04 -1.88
C ASP A 85 8.30 11.45 -1.97
N VAL A 86 8.09 11.95 -3.20
CA VAL A 86 7.55 13.31 -3.42
C VAL A 86 6.15 13.43 -2.81
N TRP A 87 5.30 12.44 -3.02
CA TRP A 87 3.97 12.42 -2.43
C TRP A 87 4.01 12.40 -0.90
N LYS A 88 4.90 11.59 -0.31
CA LYS A 88 5.08 11.52 1.14
C LYS A 88 5.54 12.86 1.72
N GLU A 89 6.51 13.51 1.09
CA GLU A 89 7.01 14.81 1.53
C GLU A 89 5.88 15.84 1.56
N ASN A 90 5.06 15.93 0.52
CA ASN A 90 3.90 16.81 0.48
C ASN A 90 2.90 16.52 1.61
N VAL A 91 2.56 15.25 1.83
CA VAL A 91 1.65 14.85 2.91
C VAL A 91 2.22 15.18 4.28
N MET A 92 3.52 15.00 4.49
CA MET A 92 4.17 15.35 5.76
C MET A 92 4.18 16.87 5.99
N GLU A 93 4.43 17.67 4.96
CA GLU A 93 4.35 19.14 5.03
C GLU A 93 2.93 19.61 5.38
N GLU A 94 1.90 19.05 4.75
CA GLU A 94 0.49 19.35 5.05
C GLU A 94 0.09 19.00 6.49
N LEU A 95 0.58 17.85 6.99
CA LEU A 95 0.36 17.41 8.38
C LEU A 95 1.07 18.35 9.38
N GLU A 96 2.32 18.73 9.12
CA GLU A 96 3.10 19.62 9.99
C GLU A 96 2.53 21.06 9.98
N ALA A 97 2.01 21.51 8.84
CA ALA A 97 1.33 22.79 8.73
C ALA A 97 -0.05 22.80 9.41
N GLY A 98 -0.59 21.65 9.75
CA GLY A 98 -1.95 21.51 10.27
C GLY A 98 -3.03 21.77 9.22
N GLU A 99 -2.68 21.69 7.94
CA GLU A 99 -3.62 21.87 6.82
C GLU A 99 -4.48 20.61 6.60
N VAL A 100 -3.94 19.45 6.95
CA VAL A 100 -4.63 18.16 6.90
C VAL A 100 -4.54 17.47 8.25
N GLU A 101 -5.66 16.99 8.73
CA GLU A 101 -5.77 16.15 9.92
C GLU A 101 -6.59 14.91 9.54
N TYR A 102 -6.04 13.73 9.80
CA TYR A 102 -6.76 12.48 9.57
C TYR A 102 -7.45 12.00 10.84
N GLU A 103 -8.76 11.85 10.77
CA GLU A 103 -9.54 11.25 11.87
C GLU A 103 -9.40 9.73 11.89
N LEU A 104 -9.18 9.13 10.72
CA LEU A 104 -8.98 7.70 10.51
C LEU A 104 -7.81 7.46 9.55
N VAL A 105 -7.03 6.43 9.80
CA VAL A 105 -5.95 6.01 8.89
C VAL A 105 -6.47 5.62 7.48
N GLU A 106 -7.75 5.26 7.39
CA GLU A 106 -8.42 4.95 6.11
C GLU A 106 -8.51 6.14 5.16
N GLU A 107 -8.52 7.35 5.70
CA GLU A 107 -8.52 8.58 4.89
C GLU A 107 -7.19 8.72 4.16
N LEU A 108 -6.06 8.47 4.83
CA LEU A 108 -4.74 8.40 4.20
C LEU A 108 -4.71 7.34 3.07
N PHE A 109 -5.29 6.16 3.30
CA PHE A 109 -5.36 5.12 2.28
C PHE A 109 -6.21 5.51 1.08
N THR A 110 -7.25 6.29 1.29
CA THR A 110 -8.09 6.82 0.20
C THR A 110 -7.31 7.81 -0.66
N VAL A 111 -6.56 8.72 -0.03
CA VAL A 111 -5.71 9.68 -0.74
C VAL A 111 -4.61 8.96 -1.49
N LEU A 112 -3.90 8.03 -0.84
CA LEU A 112 -2.85 7.23 -1.45
C LEU A 112 -3.35 6.43 -2.66
N LYS A 113 -4.50 5.79 -2.52
CA LYS A 113 -5.12 5.03 -3.61
C LYS A 113 -5.50 5.94 -4.77
N LYS A 114 -6.11 7.09 -4.50
CA LYS A 114 -6.50 8.06 -5.52
C LYS A 114 -5.29 8.54 -6.32
N GLU A 115 -4.19 8.85 -5.64
CA GLU A 115 -2.96 9.32 -6.27
C GLU A 115 -2.34 8.29 -7.19
N PHE A 116 -2.17 7.05 -6.71
CA PHE A 116 -1.42 6.03 -7.44
C PHE A 116 -2.27 5.06 -8.27
N SER A 117 -3.61 5.07 -8.16
CA SER A 117 -4.49 4.25 -9.01
C SER A 117 -4.97 4.95 -10.27
N ALA A 118 -4.88 6.27 -10.34
CA ALA A 118 -5.38 7.02 -11.50
C ALA A 118 -4.73 6.59 -12.82
N GLY A 119 -3.41 6.27 -12.79
CA GLY A 119 -2.69 5.77 -13.96
C GLY A 119 -2.98 4.28 -14.30
N GLU A 120 -3.47 3.50 -13.34
CA GLU A 120 -3.73 2.07 -13.56
C GLU A 120 -5.02 1.85 -14.36
N GLU A 121 -6.09 2.58 -14.05
CA GLU A 121 -7.35 2.49 -14.79
C GLU A 121 -7.18 2.94 -16.25
N GLU A 122 -6.42 3.99 -16.48
CA GLU A 122 -6.11 4.48 -17.83
C GLU A 122 -5.26 3.47 -18.61
N SER A 123 -4.21 2.92 -17.98
CA SER A 123 -3.33 1.93 -18.60
C SER A 123 -4.04 0.62 -18.95
N VAL A 124 -4.93 0.14 -18.07
CA VAL A 124 -5.73 -1.07 -18.33
C VAL A 124 -6.69 -0.83 -19.50
N LYS A 125 -7.38 0.30 -19.51
CA LYS A 125 -8.30 0.66 -20.60
C LYS A 125 -7.60 0.83 -21.95
N VAL A 126 -6.41 1.43 -21.94
CA VAL A 126 -5.57 1.54 -23.16
C VAL A 126 -5.11 0.15 -23.62
N ALA A 127 -4.72 -0.74 -22.70
CA ALA A 127 -4.33 -2.11 -23.04
C ALA A 127 -5.52 -2.93 -23.59
N GLU A 128 -6.72 -2.72 -23.06
CA GLU A 128 -7.95 -3.34 -23.58
C GLU A 128 -8.26 -2.82 -24.99
N LEU A 129 -8.15 -1.51 -25.23
CA LEU A 129 -8.33 -0.91 -26.55
C LEU A 129 -7.35 -1.48 -27.58
N ARG A 130 -6.07 -1.68 -27.21
CA ARG A 130 -5.04 -2.27 -28.08
C ARG A 130 -5.29 -3.75 -28.41
N LYS A 131 -6.01 -4.47 -27.56
CA LYS A 131 -6.38 -5.87 -27.78
C LYS A 131 -7.68 -6.04 -28.55
N MET A 132 -8.44 -4.95 -28.77
CA MET A 132 -9.68 -5.01 -29.51
C MET A 132 -9.38 -5.18 -31.00
N GLU A 133 -9.73 -6.34 -31.54
CA GLU A 133 -9.70 -6.64 -32.97
C GLU A 133 -11.13 -6.73 -33.51
N GLN A 134 -11.32 -6.33 -34.75
CA GLN A 134 -12.64 -6.36 -35.36
C GLN A 134 -13.23 -7.78 -35.40
N GLY A 135 -12.41 -8.80 -35.63
CA GLY A 135 -12.84 -10.19 -35.71
C GLY A 135 -13.98 -10.41 -36.70
N GLY A 136 -14.99 -11.17 -36.27
CA GLY A 136 -16.19 -11.44 -37.08
C GLY A 136 -17.34 -10.43 -36.91
N ARG A 137 -17.10 -9.28 -36.28
CA ARG A 137 -18.12 -8.26 -35.98
C ARG A 137 -18.30 -7.30 -37.19
N THR A 138 -19.48 -6.69 -37.27
CA THR A 138 -19.69 -5.61 -38.26
C THR A 138 -18.87 -4.39 -37.84
N MET A 139 -18.53 -3.54 -38.80
CA MET A 139 -17.79 -2.30 -38.57
C MET A 139 -18.54 -1.39 -37.59
N GLU A 140 -19.86 -1.35 -37.65
CA GLU A 140 -20.69 -0.54 -36.78
C GLU A 140 -20.65 -1.01 -35.31
N GLU A 141 -20.74 -2.32 -35.08
CA GLU A 141 -20.61 -2.92 -33.76
C GLU A 141 -19.21 -2.69 -33.16
N PHE A 142 -18.18 -2.86 -33.95
CA PHE A 142 -16.80 -2.59 -33.52
C PHE A 142 -16.60 -1.13 -33.15
N VAL A 143 -17.07 -0.19 -33.98
CA VAL A 143 -16.96 1.26 -33.74
C VAL A 143 -17.73 1.66 -32.44
N GLN A 144 -18.90 1.09 -32.19
CA GLN A 144 -19.67 1.38 -30.99
C GLN A 144 -18.97 0.86 -29.73
N GLU A 145 -18.44 -0.34 -29.79
CA GLU A 145 -17.71 -0.95 -28.68
C GLU A 145 -16.39 -0.21 -28.41
N PHE A 146 -15.66 0.16 -29.46
CA PHE A 146 -14.45 0.97 -29.38
C PHE A 146 -14.73 2.35 -28.76
N LYS A 147 -15.78 3.06 -29.20
CA LYS A 147 -16.19 4.33 -28.60
C LYS A 147 -16.57 4.20 -27.13
N ARG A 148 -17.18 3.08 -26.74
CA ARG A 148 -17.55 2.80 -25.35
C ARG A 148 -16.31 2.59 -24.49
N ALA A 149 -15.33 1.82 -24.96
CA ALA A 149 -14.08 1.60 -24.27
C ALA A 149 -13.22 2.87 -24.19
N ALA A 150 -13.21 3.69 -25.26
CA ALA A 150 -12.45 4.93 -25.32
C ALA A 150 -12.94 6.02 -24.37
N ARG A 151 -14.23 6.05 -24.01
CA ARG A 151 -14.79 7.05 -23.08
C ARG A 151 -14.16 7.06 -21.69
N GLY A 152 -13.49 6.03 -21.30
CA GLY A 152 -12.87 5.95 -19.97
C GLY A 152 -11.36 5.97 -19.99
N SER A 153 -10.72 6.15 -21.17
CA SER A 153 -9.27 6.05 -21.34
C SER A 153 -8.55 7.38 -21.47
N GLY A 154 -9.25 8.53 -21.29
CA GLY A 154 -8.64 9.85 -21.47
C GLY A 154 -8.30 10.22 -22.93
N TYR A 155 -8.71 9.41 -23.89
CA TYR A 155 -8.50 9.63 -25.33
C TYR A 155 -9.41 10.71 -25.94
N GLU A 156 -10.16 11.44 -25.12
CA GLU A 156 -10.98 12.55 -25.58
C GLU A 156 -10.09 13.70 -26.09
N GLY A 157 -9.83 13.70 -27.39
CA GLY A 157 -9.16 14.82 -28.08
C GLY A 157 -7.93 14.49 -28.91
N ARG A 158 -7.49 13.23 -28.99
CA ARG A 158 -6.49 12.81 -29.98
C ARG A 158 -7.15 12.15 -31.18
N PRO A 159 -6.75 12.48 -32.43
CA PRO A 159 -7.29 11.80 -33.59
C PRO A 159 -6.91 10.31 -33.51
N LEU A 160 -7.93 9.46 -33.34
CA LEU A 160 -7.84 8.00 -33.29
C LEU A 160 -7.25 7.35 -34.58
N VAL A 161 -6.83 8.17 -35.52
CA VAL A 161 -6.44 7.73 -36.89
C VAL A 161 -4.96 7.38 -36.98
N GLU A 162 -4.11 7.78 -36.06
CA GLU A 162 -2.66 7.55 -36.17
C GLU A 162 -2.16 6.21 -35.60
N GLU A 163 -2.96 5.49 -34.83
CA GLU A 163 -2.55 4.19 -34.29
C GLU A 163 -2.98 2.96 -35.12
N PHE A 164 -3.66 3.16 -36.23
CA PHE A 164 -4.11 2.07 -37.13
C PHE A 164 -3.36 2.02 -38.48
N LYS A 165 -2.10 2.42 -38.51
CA LYS A 165 -1.23 2.19 -39.65
C LYS A 165 -0.28 1.04 -39.47
#